data_45f2f672efa793cbd3dfc2ea0dc917b4
#
_entry.id   45f2f672efa793cbd3dfc2ea0dc917b4
#
_cell.length_a   1.000
_cell.length_b   1.000
_cell.length_c   1.000
_cell.angle_alpha   90.00
_cell.angle_beta   90.00
_cell.angle_gamma   90.00
#
_symmetry.space_group_name_H-M   'P 1'
#
loop_
_entity.id
_entity.type
_entity.pdbx_description
1 polymer ?
#
loop_
_entity_poly.entity_id
_entity_poly.type
_entity_poly.pdbx_seq_one_letter_code
_entity_poly.pdbx_strand_id
1 'polypeptide(L)'
;MSQQPVIHWFRRDLRMRDNIALHQACESDNPVIPLFVIDTDLLKAERVGAPRLRFMLDALISLDKKLQEYDTKLLVRQGKPEKVIPELVKEANAAALYFNRDYSPYAKQRDTAIEEKLDITVCIYDDAILLPPGTILKDDGSPYSVYTYFWRKWKVADKPDVAVRHFRDEWFYDLSNLPNDGVPTLSELGFEDVEPIVEASEGKALSLLDAFIEDDIKHYEEKRNWLPIHPYQGERPEGTSYLSPFLRLGLLSPRQAYHAAREAYKNTKSKNYRESIETWVSELAWREFYVHILHFFPHVLERDFVDTYLKLEWVNDADDLQALKDGMTGYPVVDAAMRQLKTIGWMPNRARMIVASFLTKDLLVHWKYGDIHFMQHLIDGDPAANNGGWQWAAGTCTDAQPYFRIFNPVSQSKKF
;
A
#
# COMPACT_ATOMS: atom_id res chain seq x y z
N MET A 1 6.97 -18.09 -37.83
CA MET A 1 7.73 -18.18 -36.57
C MET A 1 6.78 -17.76 -35.48
N SER A 2 6.58 -18.50 -34.40
CA SER A 2 5.78 -18.05 -33.27
C SER A 2 6.40 -16.78 -32.69
N GLN A 3 5.59 -15.75 -32.44
CA GLN A 3 6.06 -14.54 -31.80
C GLN A 3 6.66 -14.90 -30.43
N GLN A 4 7.81 -14.30 -30.06
CA GLN A 4 8.40 -14.47 -28.75
C GLN A 4 7.50 -13.80 -27.72
N PRO A 5 7.15 -14.44 -26.59
CA PRO A 5 6.31 -13.80 -25.59
C PRO A 5 7.05 -12.66 -24.87
N VAL A 6 6.26 -11.79 -24.23
CA VAL A 6 6.76 -10.83 -23.24
C VAL A 6 6.21 -11.19 -21.87
N ILE A 7 6.95 -10.89 -20.80
CA ILE A 7 6.52 -11.15 -19.43
C ILE A 7 5.98 -9.87 -18.83
N HIS A 8 4.75 -9.90 -18.29
CA HIS A 8 4.28 -8.87 -17.38
C HIS A 8 4.36 -9.39 -15.94
N TRP A 9 5.22 -8.78 -15.13
CA TRP A 9 5.44 -9.17 -13.74
C TRP A 9 4.59 -8.32 -12.79
N PHE A 10 3.47 -8.89 -12.32
CA PHE A 10 2.62 -8.30 -11.29
C PHE A 10 3.33 -8.25 -9.94
N ARG A 11 3.10 -7.18 -9.18
CA ARG A 11 3.65 -6.98 -7.82
C ARG A 11 2.66 -6.31 -6.87
N ARG A 12 2.57 -4.99 -6.88
CA ARG A 12 1.64 -4.14 -6.11
C ARG A 12 0.61 -3.49 -7.05
N ASP A 13 0.16 -4.21 -8.01
CA ASP A 13 -0.69 -3.77 -9.11
C ASP A 13 -1.62 -4.91 -9.56
N LEU A 14 -2.21 -5.62 -8.56
CA LEU A 14 -2.98 -6.85 -8.74
C LEU A 14 -4.36 -6.59 -9.36
N ARG A 15 -4.36 -5.97 -10.54
CA ARG A 15 -5.55 -5.62 -11.31
C ARG A 15 -5.24 -5.64 -12.81
N MET A 16 -6.28 -5.75 -13.61
CA MET A 16 -6.18 -5.61 -15.07
C MET A 16 -6.50 -4.17 -15.52
N ARG A 17 -7.54 -3.54 -14.99
CA ARG A 17 -7.95 -2.17 -15.38
C ARG A 17 -6.90 -1.16 -14.92
N ASP A 18 -6.62 -0.19 -15.80
CA ASP A 18 -5.71 0.92 -15.50
C ASP A 18 -4.33 0.47 -14.95
N ASN A 19 -3.82 -0.67 -15.46
CA ASN A 19 -2.48 -1.18 -15.17
C ASN A 19 -1.54 -0.81 -16.32
N ILE A 20 -0.67 0.17 -16.09
CA ILE A 20 0.13 0.78 -17.17
C ILE A 20 1.06 -0.24 -17.81
N ALA A 21 1.84 -0.98 -17.03
CA ALA A 21 2.79 -1.95 -17.57
C ALA A 21 2.10 -3.11 -18.31
N LEU A 22 0.96 -3.60 -17.79
CA LEU A 22 0.17 -4.64 -18.47
C LEU A 22 -0.36 -4.13 -19.80
N HIS A 23 -0.91 -2.91 -19.83
CA HIS A 23 -1.42 -2.31 -21.06
C HIS A 23 -0.31 -2.15 -22.10
N GLN A 24 0.86 -1.71 -21.69
CA GLN A 24 2.02 -1.56 -22.59
C GLN A 24 2.57 -2.91 -23.08
N ALA A 25 2.55 -3.93 -22.21
CA ALA A 25 2.90 -5.28 -22.64
C ALA A 25 1.94 -5.80 -23.73
N CYS A 26 0.63 -5.59 -23.56
CA CYS A 26 -0.39 -5.94 -24.57
C CYS A 26 -0.28 -5.10 -25.87
N GLU A 27 0.29 -3.90 -25.82
CA GLU A 27 0.54 -3.05 -27.00
C GLU A 27 1.78 -3.46 -27.80
N SER A 28 2.62 -4.36 -27.27
CA SER A 28 3.85 -4.79 -27.93
C SER A 28 3.65 -5.74 -29.12
N ASP A 29 2.40 -6.11 -29.42
CA ASP A 29 2.02 -7.12 -30.40
C ASP A 29 2.56 -8.54 -30.11
N ASN A 30 3.18 -8.75 -28.94
CA ASN A 30 3.67 -10.05 -28.49
C ASN A 30 2.73 -10.66 -27.44
N PRO A 31 2.57 -11.99 -27.39
CA PRO A 31 1.73 -12.61 -26.37
C PRO A 31 2.32 -12.44 -24.96
N VAL A 32 1.48 -12.05 -24.00
CA VAL A 32 1.86 -11.68 -22.64
C VAL A 32 1.78 -12.88 -21.70
N ILE A 33 2.84 -13.14 -20.95
CA ILE A 33 2.87 -14.06 -19.82
C ILE A 33 2.57 -13.26 -18.55
N PRO A 34 1.39 -13.40 -17.91
CA PRO A 34 1.09 -12.75 -16.64
C PRO A 34 1.76 -13.52 -15.49
N LEU A 35 2.82 -12.95 -14.93
CA LEU A 35 3.66 -13.56 -13.89
C LEU A 35 3.42 -12.90 -12.52
N PHE A 36 3.35 -13.72 -11.47
CA PHE A 36 3.56 -13.28 -10.08
C PHE A 36 4.65 -14.14 -9.43
N VAL A 37 5.57 -13.52 -8.70
CA VAL A 37 6.61 -14.22 -7.94
C VAL A 37 6.35 -14.07 -6.45
N ILE A 38 6.12 -15.20 -5.78
CA ILE A 38 6.11 -15.28 -4.30
C ILE A 38 7.56 -15.14 -3.82
N ASP A 39 7.93 -13.95 -3.41
CA ASP A 39 9.29 -13.59 -3.02
C ASP A 39 9.62 -14.17 -1.64
N THR A 40 10.47 -15.20 -1.62
CA THR A 40 10.81 -15.94 -0.41
C THR A 40 11.68 -15.15 0.58
N ASP A 41 12.35 -14.09 0.16
CA ASP A 41 13.09 -13.22 1.07
C ASP A 41 12.15 -12.26 1.79
N LEU A 42 11.13 -11.76 1.10
CA LEU A 42 10.08 -10.95 1.76
C LEU A 42 9.30 -11.73 2.80
N LEU A 43 9.00 -13.02 2.56
CA LEU A 43 8.26 -13.85 3.53
C LEU A 43 9.00 -14.02 4.87
N LYS A 44 10.32 -13.89 4.90
CA LYS A 44 11.15 -14.00 6.10
C LYS A 44 11.33 -12.69 6.85
N ALA A 45 10.85 -11.58 6.29
CA ALA A 45 11.03 -10.28 6.91
C ALA A 45 10.18 -10.15 8.19
N GLU A 46 10.75 -9.60 9.25
CA GLU A 46 10.12 -9.41 10.56
C GLU A 46 8.76 -8.66 10.48
N ARG A 47 8.60 -7.80 9.47
CA ARG A 47 7.40 -7.00 9.24
C ARG A 47 6.28 -7.71 8.47
N VAL A 48 6.44 -8.99 8.15
CA VAL A 48 5.41 -9.76 7.44
C VAL A 48 4.47 -10.44 8.42
N GLY A 49 3.18 -10.41 8.12
CA GLY A 49 2.16 -11.05 8.95
C GLY A 49 1.05 -11.70 8.13
N ALA A 50 0.42 -12.73 8.72
CA ALA A 50 -0.61 -13.54 8.09
C ALA A 50 -1.80 -12.73 7.51
N PRO A 51 -2.34 -11.68 8.17
CA PRO A 51 -3.50 -10.96 7.63
C PRO A 51 -3.24 -10.33 6.26
N ARG A 52 -2.05 -9.69 6.08
CA ARG A 52 -1.70 -9.08 4.79
C ARG A 52 -1.36 -10.12 3.73
N LEU A 53 -0.72 -11.22 4.11
CA LEU A 53 -0.47 -12.32 3.19
C LEU A 53 -1.79 -12.95 2.74
N ARG A 54 -2.73 -13.21 3.63
CA ARG A 54 -4.05 -13.72 3.27
C ARG A 54 -4.74 -12.81 2.25
N PHE A 55 -4.78 -11.51 2.51
CA PHE A 55 -5.36 -10.54 1.58
C PHE A 55 -4.65 -10.54 0.22
N MET A 56 -3.32 -10.71 0.19
CA MET A 56 -2.55 -10.85 -1.06
C MET A 56 -2.89 -12.14 -1.80
N LEU A 57 -2.94 -13.29 -1.12
CA LEU A 57 -3.26 -14.57 -1.75
C LEU A 57 -4.68 -14.59 -2.32
N ASP A 58 -5.65 -14.05 -1.58
CA ASP A 58 -7.03 -13.89 -2.07
C ASP A 58 -7.09 -12.96 -3.29
N ALA A 59 -6.28 -11.89 -3.33
CA ALA A 59 -6.16 -11.00 -4.49
C ALA A 59 -5.56 -11.73 -5.71
N LEU A 60 -4.57 -12.58 -5.51
CA LEU A 60 -3.99 -13.40 -6.60
C LEU A 60 -5.01 -14.39 -7.16
N ILE A 61 -5.79 -15.06 -6.29
CA ILE A 61 -6.89 -15.95 -6.71
C ILE A 61 -7.95 -15.17 -7.52
N SER A 62 -8.27 -13.95 -7.08
CA SER A 62 -9.21 -13.08 -7.80
C SER A 62 -8.68 -12.64 -9.17
N LEU A 63 -7.39 -12.27 -9.24
CA LEU A 63 -6.73 -11.91 -10.50
C LEU A 63 -6.65 -13.10 -11.46
N ASP A 64 -6.31 -14.29 -10.95
CA ASP A 64 -6.26 -15.52 -11.77
C ASP A 64 -7.63 -15.85 -12.38
N LYS A 65 -8.72 -15.78 -11.58
CA LYS A 65 -10.08 -15.93 -12.09
C LYS A 65 -10.42 -14.90 -13.17
N LYS A 66 -9.92 -13.67 -13.04
CA LYS A 66 -10.16 -12.62 -14.05
C LYS A 66 -9.37 -12.88 -15.32
N LEU A 67 -8.16 -13.40 -15.24
CA LEU A 67 -7.36 -13.81 -16.40
C LEU A 67 -7.98 -15.00 -17.14
N GLN A 68 -8.63 -15.92 -16.44
CA GLN A 68 -9.34 -17.05 -17.04
C GLN A 68 -10.51 -16.62 -17.96
N GLU A 69 -11.06 -15.41 -17.79
CA GLU A 69 -12.04 -14.85 -18.73
C GLU A 69 -11.43 -14.55 -20.12
N TYR A 70 -10.08 -14.60 -20.23
CA TYR A 70 -9.29 -14.34 -21.45
C TYR A 70 -8.45 -15.57 -21.87
N ASP A 71 -8.95 -16.76 -21.60
CA ASP A 71 -8.33 -18.06 -21.94
C ASP A 71 -6.86 -18.20 -21.46
N THR A 72 -6.49 -17.48 -20.38
CA THR A 72 -5.17 -17.57 -19.76
C THR A 72 -5.31 -17.73 -18.24
N LYS A 73 -4.19 -17.78 -17.52
CA LYS A 73 -4.14 -17.87 -16.05
C LYS A 73 -2.91 -17.11 -15.53
N LEU A 74 -2.89 -16.83 -14.24
CA LEU A 74 -1.72 -16.28 -13.60
C LEU A 74 -0.63 -17.35 -13.49
N LEU A 75 0.54 -17.08 -14.03
CA LEU A 75 1.74 -17.88 -13.78
C LEU A 75 2.31 -17.49 -12.43
N VAL A 76 2.25 -18.39 -11.44
CA VAL A 76 2.82 -18.17 -10.11
C VAL A 76 4.10 -18.98 -9.98
N ARG A 77 5.15 -18.35 -9.49
CA ARG A 77 6.44 -18.98 -9.18
C ARG A 77 6.86 -18.60 -7.76
N GLN A 78 7.53 -19.50 -7.06
CA GLN A 78 8.11 -19.24 -5.74
C GLN A 78 9.63 -19.15 -5.81
N GLY A 79 10.21 -18.16 -5.13
CA GLY A 79 11.67 -18.02 -5.07
C GLY A 79 12.11 -16.57 -5.00
N LYS A 80 13.41 -16.35 -5.18
CA LYS A 80 13.99 -15.02 -5.30
C LYS A 80 13.74 -14.48 -6.71
N PRO A 81 13.09 -13.31 -6.88
CA PRO A 81 12.80 -12.77 -8.20
C PRO A 81 14.02 -12.64 -9.13
N GLU A 82 15.17 -12.27 -8.57
CA GLU A 82 16.44 -12.15 -9.30
C GLU A 82 17.06 -13.50 -9.77
N LYS A 83 16.39 -14.63 -9.47
CA LYS A 83 16.67 -15.95 -10.02
C LYS A 83 15.53 -16.44 -10.90
N VAL A 84 14.30 -16.38 -10.38
CA VAL A 84 13.09 -16.86 -11.04
C VAL A 84 12.85 -16.15 -12.37
N ILE A 85 13.01 -14.83 -12.43
CA ILE A 85 12.72 -14.06 -13.65
C ILE A 85 13.72 -14.38 -14.78
N PRO A 86 15.05 -14.38 -14.57
CA PRO A 86 16.00 -14.78 -15.60
C PRO A 86 15.83 -16.24 -16.07
N GLU A 87 15.44 -17.14 -15.17
CA GLU A 87 15.13 -18.53 -15.53
C GLU A 87 13.91 -18.60 -16.43
N LEU A 88 12.81 -17.92 -16.09
CA LEU A 88 11.60 -17.86 -16.91
C LEU A 88 11.84 -17.20 -18.27
N VAL A 89 12.65 -16.13 -18.33
CA VAL A 89 13.02 -15.48 -19.60
C VAL A 89 13.66 -16.47 -20.56
N LYS A 90 14.56 -17.33 -20.07
CA LYS A 90 15.20 -18.40 -20.89
C LYS A 90 14.22 -19.51 -21.24
N GLU A 91 13.43 -19.97 -20.27
CA GLU A 91 12.45 -21.05 -20.44
C GLU A 91 11.40 -20.70 -21.50
N ALA A 92 10.85 -19.49 -21.45
CA ALA A 92 9.85 -19.01 -22.39
C ALA A 92 10.44 -18.38 -23.68
N ASN A 93 11.76 -18.20 -23.72
CA ASN A 93 12.43 -17.41 -24.78
C ASN A 93 11.79 -16.02 -24.93
N ALA A 94 11.58 -15.33 -23.81
CA ALA A 94 10.85 -14.06 -23.78
C ALA A 94 11.68 -12.91 -24.37
N ALA A 95 11.00 -12.00 -25.10
CA ALA A 95 11.62 -10.85 -25.76
C ALA A 95 11.78 -9.62 -24.85
N ALA A 96 10.90 -9.48 -23.83
CA ALA A 96 10.93 -8.35 -22.90
C ALA A 96 10.27 -8.67 -21.57
N LEU A 97 10.62 -7.87 -20.55
CA LEU A 97 10.03 -7.86 -19.22
C LEU A 97 9.35 -6.51 -18.98
N TYR A 98 8.08 -6.53 -18.60
CA TYR A 98 7.28 -5.34 -18.25
C TYR A 98 6.87 -5.41 -16.80
N PHE A 99 7.02 -4.30 -16.06
CA PHE A 99 6.49 -4.19 -14.70
C PHE A 99 6.30 -2.74 -14.25
N ASN A 100 5.45 -2.55 -13.23
CA ASN A 100 5.25 -1.26 -12.58
C ASN A 100 6.23 -1.08 -11.42
N ARG A 101 6.82 0.09 -11.27
CA ARG A 101 7.86 0.41 -10.26
C ARG A 101 7.34 0.31 -8.83
N ASP A 102 8.13 -0.26 -7.95
CA ASP A 102 8.03 -0.11 -6.49
C ASP A 102 9.18 0.79 -6.00
N TYR A 103 8.90 1.65 -5.02
CA TYR A 103 9.82 2.69 -4.57
C TYR A 103 10.56 2.35 -3.28
N SER A 104 10.29 1.18 -2.68
CA SER A 104 10.99 0.74 -1.48
C SER A 104 12.48 0.46 -1.74
N PRO A 105 13.37 0.64 -0.75
CA PRO A 105 14.78 0.34 -0.92
C PRO A 105 15.06 -1.08 -1.37
N TYR A 106 14.34 -2.06 -0.79
CA TYR A 106 14.40 -3.46 -1.18
C TYR A 106 14.05 -3.65 -2.66
N ALA A 107 12.93 -3.08 -3.10
CA ALA A 107 12.49 -3.23 -4.49
C ALA A 107 13.47 -2.61 -5.47
N LYS A 108 14.03 -1.44 -5.16
CA LYS A 108 15.08 -0.82 -6.00
C LYS A 108 16.28 -1.73 -6.18
N GLN A 109 16.80 -2.29 -5.08
CA GLN A 109 17.96 -3.19 -5.13
C GLN A 109 17.67 -4.45 -5.95
N ARG A 110 16.51 -5.08 -5.70
CA ARG A 110 16.05 -6.27 -6.41
C ARG A 110 15.87 -6.01 -7.90
N ASP A 111 15.18 -4.91 -8.25
CA ASP A 111 14.87 -4.56 -9.64
C ASP A 111 16.16 -4.28 -10.42
N THR A 112 17.11 -3.53 -9.86
CA THR A 112 18.43 -3.32 -10.46
C THR A 112 19.18 -4.65 -10.66
N ALA A 113 19.18 -5.55 -9.68
CA ALA A 113 19.83 -6.84 -9.81
C ALA A 113 19.19 -7.77 -10.88
N ILE A 114 17.91 -7.57 -11.17
CA ILE A 114 17.21 -8.25 -12.28
C ILE A 114 17.63 -7.64 -13.61
N GLU A 115 17.59 -6.31 -13.74
CA GLU A 115 17.97 -5.59 -14.95
C GLU A 115 19.39 -5.93 -15.38
N GLU A 116 20.36 -5.98 -14.45
CA GLU A 116 21.76 -6.33 -14.71
C GLU A 116 21.98 -7.78 -15.22
N LYS A 117 21.03 -8.69 -14.98
CA LYS A 117 21.12 -10.10 -15.37
C LYS A 117 20.42 -10.43 -16.67
N LEU A 118 19.61 -9.53 -17.20
CA LEU A 118 18.78 -9.77 -18.37
C LEU A 118 19.39 -9.17 -19.64
N ASP A 119 19.53 -9.99 -20.68
CA ASP A 119 19.95 -9.55 -22.02
C ASP A 119 18.74 -9.23 -22.93
N ILE A 120 17.59 -8.87 -22.31
CA ILE A 120 16.35 -8.51 -23.02
C ILE A 120 15.91 -7.10 -22.62
N THR A 121 14.96 -6.53 -23.36
CA THR A 121 14.39 -5.23 -23.02
C THR A 121 13.62 -5.30 -21.69
N VAL A 122 13.91 -4.38 -20.75
CA VAL A 122 13.17 -4.22 -19.50
C VAL A 122 12.41 -2.89 -19.54
N CYS A 123 11.08 -2.95 -19.47
CA CYS A 123 10.16 -1.82 -19.55
C CYS A 123 9.53 -1.56 -18.18
N ILE A 124 9.86 -0.42 -17.57
CA ILE A 124 9.43 -0.06 -16.22
C ILE A 124 8.54 1.17 -16.27
N TYR A 125 7.38 1.10 -15.60
CA TYR A 125 6.39 2.17 -15.57
C TYR A 125 6.06 2.60 -14.15
N ASP A 126 5.57 3.83 -14.00
CA ASP A 126 5.10 4.35 -12.73
C ASP A 126 3.57 4.22 -12.65
N ASP A 127 3.08 3.47 -11.66
CA ASP A 127 1.66 3.11 -11.55
C ASP A 127 1.11 3.24 -10.12
N ALA A 128 1.92 2.89 -9.14
CA ALA A 128 1.50 2.80 -7.74
C ALA A 128 1.19 4.14 -7.07
N ILE A 129 1.58 5.26 -7.69
CA ILE A 129 1.37 6.65 -7.24
C ILE A 129 1.06 7.54 -8.44
N LEU A 130 0.46 8.71 -8.18
CA LEU A 130 0.11 9.68 -9.23
C LEU A 130 1.34 10.43 -9.75
N LEU A 131 2.20 10.85 -8.83
CA LEU A 131 3.40 11.63 -9.15
C LEU A 131 4.64 10.93 -8.60
N PRO A 132 5.46 10.31 -9.48
CA PRO A 132 6.68 9.62 -9.07
C PRO A 132 7.64 10.51 -8.26
N PRO A 133 8.44 9.95 -7.33
CA PRO A 133 9.48 10.70 -6.64
C PRO A 133 10.44 11.37 -7.64
N GLY A 134 10.72 12.64 -7.41
CA GLY A 134 11.47 13.48 -8.33
C GLY A 134 10.61 14.41 -9.20
N THR A 135 9.28 14.12 -9.34
CA THR A 135 8.35 15.04 -10.03
C THR A 135 8.11 16.32 -9.22
N ILE A 136 8.00 16.21 -7.90
CA ILE A 136 7.80 17.36 -7.00
C ILE A 136 9.08 17.62 -6.22
N LEU A 137 9.82 18.64 -6.65
CA LEU A 137 11.06 19.09 -6.01
C LEU A 137 11.00 20.59 -5.75
N LYS A 138 11.85 21.09 -4.85
CA LYS A 138 12.10 22.51 -4.66
C LYS A 138 12.85 23.09 -5.86
N ASP A 139 12.93 24.40 -5.91
CA ASP A 139 13.58 25.11 -7.01
C ASP A 139 15.11 24.82 -7.09
N ASP A 140 15.72 24.40 -5.98
CA ASP A 140 17.12 23.96 -5.89
C ASP A 140 17.33 22.46 -6.22
N GLY A 141 16.27 21.75 -6.63
CA GLY A 141 16.29 20.32 -6.95
C GLY A 141 16.22 19.40 -5.71
N SER A 142 16.21 19.95 -4.48
CA SER A 142 16.11 19.13 -3.27
C SER A 142 14.65 18.70 -2.99
N PRO A 143 14.45 17.54 -2.31
CA PRO A 143 13.11 17.07 -1.98
C PRO A 143 12.42 17.94 -0.92
N TYR A 144 11.10 18.04 -1.01
CA TYR A 144 10.30 18.58 0.08
C TYR A 144 10.31 17.64 1.27
N SER A 145 10.58 18.18 2.44
CA SER A 145 10.54 17.45 3.72
C SER A 145 9.40 17.90 4.64
N VAL A 146 8.57 18.86 4.22
CA VAL A 146 7.39 19.34 4.95
C VAL A 146 6.17 19.17 4.06
N TYR A 147 5.16 18.42 4.56
CA TYR A 147 3.97 18.07 3.80
C TYR A 147 3.22 19.27 3.21
N THR A 148 3.05 20.35 3.98
CA THR A 148 2.30 21.52 3.52
C THR A 148 2.87 22.12 2.22
N TYR A 149 4.18 22.14 2.07
CA TYR A 149 4.82 22.66 0.86
C TYR A 149 4.75 21.64 -0.29
N PHE A 150 4.93 20.35 0.01
CA PHE A 150 4.71 19.27 -0.94
C PHE A 150 3.28 19.29 -1.48
N TRP A 151 2.27 19.34 -0.62
CA TRP A 151 0.86 19.39 -0.97
C TRP A 151 0.51 20.55 -1.90
N ARG A 152 1.04 21.76 -1.65
CA ARG A 152 0.79 22.93 -2.48
C ARG A 152 1.25 22.72 -3.93
N LYS A 153 2.39 22.08 -4.14
CA LYS A 153 2.91 21.74 -5.47
C LYS A 153 2.17 20.54 -6.06
N TRP A 154 1.96 19.51 -5.25
CA TRP A 154 1.25 18.30 -5.67
C TRP A 154 -0.19 18.61 -6.14
N LYS A 155 -0.92 19.45 -5.43
CA LYS A 155 -2.31 19.83 -5.74
C LYS A 155 -2.48 20.42 -7.14
N VAL A 156 -1.54 21.23 -7.60
CA VAL A 156 -1.59 21.95 -8.89
C VAL A 156 -0.88 21.24 -10.03
N ALA A 157 -0.07 20.23 -9.74
CA ALA A 157 0.59 19.44 -10.78
C ALA A 157 -0.44 18.59 -11.54
N ASP A 158 -0.24 18.43 -12.84
CA ASP A 158 -1.09 17.56 -13.66
C ASP A 158 -0.98 16.11 -13.20
N LYS A 159 -2.11 15.40 -13.22
CA LYS A 159 -2.18 13.99 -12.87
C LYS A 159 -2.45 13.16 -14.12
N PRO A 160 -1.82 11.98 -14.25
CA PRO A 160 -2.09 11.10 -15.37
C PRO A 160 -3.55 10.66 -15.37
N ASP A 161 -4.11 10.51 -16.56
CA ASP A 161 -5.46 9.99 -16.75
C ASP A 161 -5.54 8.49 -16.46
N VAL A 162 -6.78 8.02 -16.26
CA VAL A 162 -7.07 6.59 -16.15
C VAL A 162 -6.89 5.92 -17.51
N ALA A 163 -6.04 4.92 -17.58
CA ALA A 163 -5.84 4.15 -18.79
C ALA A 163 -6.99 3.13 -18.97
N VAL A 164 -7.75 3.27 -20.05
CA VAL A 164 -8.86 2.37 -20.39
C VAL A 164 -8.45 1.46 -21.54
N ARG A 165 -8.58 0.15 -21.32
CA ARG A 165 -8.31 -0.86 -22.37
C ARG A 165 -9.28 -2.02 -22.27
N HIS A 166 -9.69 -2.53 -23.42
CA HIS A 166 -10.41 -3.77 -23.53
C HIS A 166 -9.42 -4.88 -23.92
N PHE A 167 -9.29 -5.88 -23.07
CA PHE A 167 -8.41 -7.03 -23.32
C PHE A 167 -9.02 -7.99 -24.32
N ARG A 168 -8.15 -8.79 -24.95
CA ARG A 168 -8.49 -9.83 -25.92
C ARG A 168 -7.71 -11.10 -25.59
N ASP A 169 -8.31 -12.25 -25.86
CA ASP A 169 -7.73 -13.56 -25.55
C ASP A 169 -6.39 -13.77 -26.27
N GLU A 170 -6.30 -13.35 -27.55
CA GLU A 170 -5.10 -13.47 -28.36
C GLU A 170 -3.88 -12.66 -27.85
N TRP A 171 -4.07 -11.81 -26.87
CA TRP A 171 -2.96 -11.06 -26.26
C TRP A 171 -2.19 -11.85 -25.22
N PHE A 172 -2.69 -13.01 -24.81
CA PHE A 172 -2.05 -13.79 -23.76
C PHE A 172 -1.37 -15.04 -24.32
N TYR A 173 -0.27 -15.43 -23.68
CA TYR A 173 0.52 -16.60 -24.04
C TYR A 173 -0.13 -17.88 -23.51
N ASP A 174 -0.07 -18.96 -24.30
CA ASP A 174 -0.47 -20.28 -23.83
C ASP A 174 0.54 -20.84 -22.83
N LEU A 175 0.14 -20.91 -21.57
CA LEU A 175 0.95 -21.34 -20.43
C LEU A 175 1.02 -22.87 -20.25
N SER A 176 0.45 -23.67 -21.15
CA SER A 176 0.33 -25.12 -20.99
C SER A 176 1.69 -25.84 -20.83
N ASN A 177 2.76 -25.28 -21.42
CA ASN A 177 4.11 -25.82 -21.35
C ASN A 177 5.01 -25.19 -20.28
N LEU A 178 4.51 -24.23 -19.49
CA LEU A 178 5.27 -23.61 -18.44
C LEU A 178 4.85 -24.17 -17.07
N PRO A 179 5.79 -24.66 -16.25
CA PRO A 179 5.48 -25.06 -14.88
C PRO A 179 4.85 -23.89 -14.11
N ASN A 180 3.81 -24.18 -13.33
CA ASN A 180 3.09 -23.20 -12.52
C ASN A 180 2.91 -23.74 -11.10
N ASP A 181 3.46 -23.06 -10.10
CA ASP A 181 3.37 -23.49 -8.70
C ASP A 181 1.94 -23.29 -8.13
N GLY A 182 1.12 -22.46 -8.78
CA GLY A 182 -0.19 -22.05 -8.29
C GLY A 182 -0.10 -21.05 -7.13
N VAL A 183 -1.26 -20.54 -6.73
CA VAL A 183 -1.34 -19.65 -5.55
C VAL A 183 -1.29 -20.51 -4.30
N PRO A 184 -0.26 -20.38 -3.43
CA PRO A 184 -0.15 -21.20 -2.23
C PRO A 184 -1.15 -20.77 -1.15
N THR A 185 -1.38 -21.65 -0.18
CA THR A 185 -2.08 -21.33 1.07
C THR A 185 -1.15 -20.67 2.09
N LEU A 186 -1.70 -20.06 3.14
CA LEU A 186 -0.88 -19.51 4.23
C LEU A 186 -0.04 -20.58 4.91
N SER A 187 -0.61 -21.77 5.13
CA SER A 187 0.09 -22.89 5.77
C SER A 187 1.27 -23.42 4.94
N GLU A 188 1.16 -23.45 3.61
CA GLU A 188 2.26 -23.79 2.71
C GLU A 188 3.39 -22.75 2.77
N LEU A 189 3.05 -21.49 3.09
CA LEU A 189 4.05 -20.42 3.30
C LEU A 189 4.59 -20.38 4.74
N GLY A 190 4.14 -21.27 5.64
CA GLY A 190 4.59 -21.36 7.04
C GLY A 190 3.92 -20.38 7.99
N PHE A 191 2.74 -19.84 7.64
CA PHE A 191 1.95 -18.96 8.48
C PHE A 191 0.68 -19.66 9.00
N GLU A 192 0.23 -19.22 10.18
CA GLU A 192 -1.08 -19.63 10.69
C GLU A 192 -2.20 -19.13 9.79
N ASP A 193 -3.23 -19.94 9.61
CA ASP A 193 -4.38 -19.53 8.81
C ASP A 193 -5.20 -18.48 9.55
N VAL A 194 -5.70 -17.50 8.80
CA VAL A 194 -6.55 -16.43 9.31
C VAL A 194 -7.74 -16.22 8.37
N GLU A 195 -8.87 -15.87 8.95
CA GLU A 195 -10.07 -15.59 8.17
C GLU A 195 -9.90 -14.36 7.28
N PRO A 196 -10.48 -14.38 6.07
CA PRO A 196 -10.48 -13.22 5.20
C PRO A 196 -11.29 -12.07 5.84
N ILE A 197 -10.69 -10.88 5.89
CA ILE A 197 -11.29 -9.70 6.52
C ILE A 197 -12.26 -9.00 5.56
N VAL A 198 -11.89 -8.92 4.30
CA VAL A 198 -12.65 -8.32 3.22
C VAL A 198 -12.29 -9.00 1.91
N GLU A 199 -13.22 -9.07 0.98
CA GLU A 199 -12.96 -9.60 -0.37
C GLU A 199 -11.85 -8.81 -1.05
N ALA A 200 -10.79 -9.51 -1.46
CA ALA A 200 -9.61 -8.95 -2.10
C ALA A 200 -9.75 -9.04 -3.62
N SER A 201 -10.56 -8.15 -4.22
CA SER A 201 -10.76 -8.11 -5.66
C SER A 201 -10.78 -6.68 -6.21
N GLU A 202 -10.45 -6.54 -7.50
CA GLU A 202 -10.62 -5.30 -8.25
C GLU A 202 -12.08 -4.84 -8.24
N GLY A 203 -13.02 -5.77 -8.38
CA GLY A 203 -14.46 -5.50 -8.34
C GLY A 203 -14.91 -4.91 -7.00
N LYS A 204 -14.46 -5.50 -5.88
CA LYS A 204 -14.74 -4.99 -4.54
C LYS A 204 -14.15 -3.61 -4.31
N ALA A 205 -12.93 -3.37 -4.78
CA ALA A 205 -12.25 -2.07 -4.69
C ALA A 205 -13.06 -0.96 -5.38
N LEU A 206 -13.53 -1.22 -6.60
CA LEU A 206 -14.37 -0.28 -7.37
C LEU A 206 -15.72 -0.05 -6.69
N SER A 207 -16.39 -1.11 -6.23
CA SER A 207 -17.67 -0.99 -5.51
C SER A 207 -17.53 -0.14 -4.23
N LEU A 208 -16.43 -0.29 -3.48
CA LEU A 208 -16.16 0.55 -2.31
C LEU A 208 -15.88 2.01 -2.68
N LEU A 209 -15.15 2.24 -3.77
CA LEU A 209 -14.91 3.58 -4.28
C LEU A 209 -16.22 4.26 -4.68
N ASP A 210 -17.05 3.58 -5.47
CA ASP A 210 -18.33 4.13 -5.94
C ASP A 210 -19.25 4.48 -4.76
N ALA A 211 -19.42 3.56 -3.79
CA ALA A 211 -20.21 3.80 -2.59
C ALA A 211 -19.68 4.96 -1.74
N PHE A 212 -18.36 5.10 -1.65
CA PHE A 212 -17.75 6.23 -0.93
C PHE A 212 -17.95 7.56 -1.64
N ILE A 213 -17.80 7.61 -2.96
CA ILE A 213 -17.97 8.81 -3.78
C ILE A 213 -19.42 9.28 -3.82
N GLU A 214 -20.39 8.36 -3.77
CA GLU A 214 -21.82 8.68 -3.81
C GLU A 214 -22.23 9.55 -2.61
N ASP A 215 -21.77 9.23 -1.41
CA ASP A 215 -22.21 9.91 -0.17
C ASP A 215 -21.06 10.36 0.76
N ASP A 216 -20.30 9.43 1.33
CA ASP A 216 -19.42 9.71 2.47
C ASP A 216 -18.29 10.69 2.18
N ILE A 217 -17.83 10.78 0.94
CA ILE A 217 -16.77 11.75 0.57
C ILE A 217 -17.19 13.20 0.85
N LYS A 218 -18.49 13.48 0.81
CA LYS A 218 -19.07 14.81 1.08
C LYS A 218 -18.98 15.20 2.56
N HIS A 219 -18.81 14.19 3.44
CA HIS A 219 -18.78 14.35 4.90
C HIS A 219 -17.45 13.86 5.50
N TYR A 220 -16.48 13.53 4.67
CA TYR A 220 -15.22 12.93 5.10
C TYR A 220 -14.43 13.80 6.08
N GLU A 221 -14.39 15.12 5.89
CA GLU A 221 -13.68 16.05 6.76
C GLU A 221 -14.16 15.96 8.22
N GLU A 222 -15.46 15.82 8.42
CA GLU A 222 -16.08 15.68 9.74
C GLU A 222 -15.89 14.26 10.28
N LYS A 223 -16.29 13.25 9.48
CA LYS A 223 -16.43 11.87 9.92
C LYS A 223 -15.12 11.09 9.99
N ARG A 224 -14.06 11.51 9.26
CA ARG A 224 -12.76 10.80 9.21
C ARG A 224 -12.11 10.52 10.56
N ASN A 225 -12.47 11.28 11.58
CA ASN A 225 -11.94 11.13 12.92
C ASN A 225 -12.80 10.27 13.84
N TRP A 226 -13.98 9.86 13.39
CA TRP A 226 -14.85 9.01 14.18
C TRP A 226 -14.23 7.65 14.41
N LEU A 227 -14.32 7.16 15.62
CA LEU A 227 -13.92 5.81 15.98
C LEU A 227 -15.14 4.90 15.78
N PRO A 228 -15.07 3.85 14.98
CA PRO A 228 -16.22 2.99 14.75
C PRO A 228 -16.66 2.31 16.05
N ILE A 229 -17.97 2.41 16.34
CA ILE A 229 -18.58 1.85 17.56
C ILE A 229 -18.81 0.34 17.42
N HIS A 230 -18.97 -0.16 16.20
CA HIS A 230 -19.25 -1.57 15.93
C HIS A 230 -18.06 -2.26 15.25
N PRO A 231 -17.81 -3.55 15.55
CA PRO A 231 -16.82 -4.31 14.82
C PRO A 231 -17.20 -4.37 13.33
N TYR A 232 -16.22 -4.15 12.48
CA TYR A 232 -16.36 -4.26 11.04
C TYR A 232 -16.72 -5.71 10.66
N GLN A 233 -17.79 -5.88 9.88
CA GLN A 233 -18.27 -7.20 9.41
C GLN A 233 -18.25 -7.30 7.87
N GLY A 234 -17.12 -6.91 7.25
CA GLY A 234 -16.99 -6.92 5.79
C GLY A 234 -17.61 -5.72 5.08
N GLU A 235 -18.25 -4.81 5.81
CA GLU A 235 -18.79 -3.56 5.31
C GLU A 235 -17.80 -2.41 5.49
N ARG A 236 -17.93 -1.37 4.67
CA ARG A 236 -17.10 -0.17 4.80
C ARG A 236 -17.45 0.60 6.09
N PRO A 237 -16.47 0.92 6.96
CA PRO A 237 -16.74 1.76 8.13
C PRO A 237 -17.26 3.14 7.71
N GLU A 238 -18.26 3.64 8.41
CA GLU A 238 -18.81 4.98 8.16
C GLU A 238 -17.72 6.05 8.26
N GLY A 239 -17.77 7.04 7.38
CA GLY A 239 -16.86 8.19 7.39
C GLY A 239 -15.47 7.92 6.85
N THR A 240 -15.19 6.74 6.30
CA THR A 240 -13.93 6.41 5.64
C THR A 240 -14.15 5.63 4.36
N SER A 241 -13.21 5.75 3.40
CA SER A 241 -13.28 5.01 2.14
C SER A 241 -12.94 3.52 2.27
N TYR A 242 -12.16 3.15 3.29
CA TYR A 242 -11.60 1.79 3.46
C TYR A 242 -10.77 1.30 2.25
N LEU A 243 -10.21 2.20 1.45
CA LEU A 243 -9.49 1.87 0.22
C LEU A 243 -7.99 1.61 0.43
N SER A 244 -7.47 1.79 1.64
CA SER A 244 -6.03 1.64 1.92
C SER A 244 -5.48 0.24 1.60
N PRO A 245 -6.15 -0.90 1.89
CA PRO A 245 -5.66 -2.23 1.50
C PRO A 245 -5.60 -2.41 -0.01
N PHE A 246 -6.61 -1.91 -0.72
CA PHE A 246 -6.73 -2.02 -2.17
C PHE A 246 -5.68 -1.17 -2.90
N LEU A 247 -5.42 0.05 -2.42
CA LEU A 247 -4.34 0.91 -2.92
C LEU A 247 -2.95 0.34 -2.57
N ARG A 248 -2.84 -0.41 -1.45
CA ARG A 248 -1.58 -1.04 -1.03
C ARG A 248 -1.15 -2.16 -1.96
N LEU A 249 -2.08 -3.02 -2.38
CA LEU A 249 -1.82 -4.12 -3.32
C LEU A 249 -2.14 -3.76 -4.79
N GLY A 250 -2.62 -2.54 -5.02
CA GLY A 250 -2.93 -2.06 -6.35
C GLY A 250 -4.13 -2.75 -7.01
N LEU A 251 -5.10 -3.24 -6.21
CA LEU A 251 -6.42 -3.64 -6.67
C LEU A 251 -7.26 -2.45 -7.13
N LEU A 252 -6.86 -1.26 -6.73
CA LEU A 252 -7.36 0.04 -7.18
C LEU A 252 -6.16 0.92 -7.53
N SER A 253 -6.19 1.58 -8.68
CA SER A 253 -5.15 2.55 -8.99
C SER A 253 -5.39 3.89 -8.28
N PRO A 254 -4.33 4.64 -7.96
CA PRO A 254 -4.48 5.98 -7.40
C PRO A 254 -5.12 6.95 -8.41
N ARG A 255 -5.02 6.70 -9.73
CA ARG A 255 -5.68 7.49 -10.78
C ARG A 255 -7.18 7.33 -10.72
N GLN A 256 -7.69 6.08 -10.64
CA GLN A 256 -9.13 5.81 -10.48
C GLN A 256 -9.69 6.54 -9.26
N ALA A 257 -9.01 6.41 -8.10
CA ALA A 257 -9.42 7.06 -6.85
C ALA A 257 -9.41 8.59 -6.96
N TYR A 258 -8.35 9.17 -7.52
CA TYR A 258 -8.21 10.62 -7.71
C TYR A 258 -9.26 11.19 -8.67
N HIS A 259 -9.42 10.60 -9.86
CA HIS A 259 -10.33 11.12 -10.87
C HIS A 259 -11.79 10.99 -10.44
N ALA A 260 -12.19 9.90 -9.75
CA ALA A 260 -13.52 9.77 -9.16
C ALA A 260 -13.82 10.91 -8.15
N ALA A 261 -12.87 11.22 -7.27
CA ALA A 261 -13.01 12.34 -6.34
C ALA A 261 -13.05 13.70 -7.05
N ARG A 262 -12.25 13.90 -8.10
CA ARG A 262 -12.26 15.15 -8.89
C ARG A 262 -13.56 15.33 -9.67
N GLU A 263 -14.16 14.24 -10.14
CA GLU A 263 -15.47 14.29 -10.77
C GLU A 263 -16.57 14.67 -9.76
N ALA A 264 -16.57 14.06 -8.57
CA ALA A 264 -17.47 14.45 -7.48
C ALA A 264 -17.31 15.95 -7.10
N TYR A 265 -16.05 16.44 -7.07
CA TYR A 265 -15.77 17.86 -6.81
C TYR A 265 -16.36 18.79 -7.87
N LYS A 266 -16.27 18.43 -9.16
CA LYS A 266 -16.83 19.22 -10.27
C LYS A 266 -18.35 19.25 -10.20
N ASN A 267 -18.97 18.14 -9.83
CA ASN A 267 -20.43 17.96 -9.83
C ASN A 267 -21.14 18.60 -8.63
N THR A 268 -20.40 19.04 -7.59
CA THR A 268 -21.01 19.74 -6.44
C THR A 268 -20.79 21.25 -6.49
N LYS A 269 -21.82 22.02 -6.09
CA LYS A 269 -21.73 23.48 -5.87
C LYS A 269 -21.53 23.83 -4.39
N SER A 270 -21.69 22.87 -3.48
CA SER A 270 -21.52 23.07 -2.04
C SER A 270 -20.05 23.30 -1.71
N LYS A 271 -19.73 24.41 -1.06
CA LYS A 271 -18.38 24.72 -0.60
C LYS A 271 -17.90 23.69 0.42
N ASN A 272 -18.74 23.33 1.38
CA ASN A 272 -18.39 22.36 2.42
C ASN A 272 -18.09 20.97 1.82
N TYR A 273 -18.88 20.53 0.83
CA TYR A 273 -18.59 19.25 0.16
C TYR A 273 -17.27 19.31 -0.62
N ARG A 274 -16.96 20.43 -1.28
CA ARG A 274 -15.65 20.61 -1.94
C ARG A 274 -14.49 20.56 -0.96
N GLU A 275 -14.61 21.18 0.20
CA GLU A 275 -13.60 21.14 1.26
C GLU A 275 -13.41 19.73 1.78
N SER A 276 -14.51 18.98 1.99
CA SER A 276 -14.46 17.57 2.40
C SER A 276 -13.77 16.67 1.36
N ILE A 277 -14.10 16.83 0.08
CA ILE A 277 -13.46 16.10 -1.02
C ILE A 277 -11.96 16.42 -1.10
N GLU A 278 -11.59 17.69 -0.98
CA GLU A 278 -10.18 18.11 -0.97
C GLU A 278 -9.43 17.51 0.23
N THR A 279 -10.07 17.41 1.39
CA THR A 279 -9.49 16.75 2.57
C THR A 279 -9.20 15.28 2.27
N TRP A 280 -10.10 14.56 1.60
CA TRP A 280 -9.84 13.17 1.20
C TRP A 280 -8.74 13.06 0.12
N VAL A 281 -8.75 13.93 -0.88
CA VAL A 281 -7.69 13.97 -1.90
C VAL A 281 -6.32 14.23 -1.28
N SER A 282 -6.27 15.02 -0.20
CA SER A 282 -5.02 15.25 0.55
C SER A 282 -4.46 13.97 1.20
N GLU A 283 -5.28 12.95 1.49
CA GLU A 283 -4.80 11.67 2.00
C GLU A 283 -4.06 10.86 0.92
N LEU A 284 -4.46 10.98 -0.36
CA LEU A 284 -3.68 10.40 -1.47
C LEU A 284 -2.31 11.09 -1.57
N ALA A 285 -2.27 12.41 -1.39
CA ALA A 285 -0.99 13.15 -1.37
C ALA A 285 -0.14 12.80 -0.14
N TRP A 286 -0.71 12.54 1.04
CA TRP A 286 0.02 12.06 2.21
C TRP A 286 0.69 10.70 1.94
N ARG A 287 -0.04 9.78 1.30
CA ARG A 287 0.52 8.49 0.89
C ARG A 287 1.74 8.67 -0.02
N GLU A 288 1.66 9.56 -1.01
CA GLU A 288 2.75 9.84 -1.93
C GLU A 288 3.89 10.60 -1.26
N PHE A 289 3.59 11.52 -0.34
CA PHE A 289 4.60 12.21 0.46
C PHE A 289 5.48 11.24 1.25
N TYR A 290 4.89 10.24 1.90
CA TYR A 290 5.69 9.24 2.62
C TYR A 290 6.50 8.35 1.67
N VAL A 291 6.00 8.02 0.49
CA VAL A 291 6.78 7.33 -0.54
C VAL A 291 7.95 8.22 -1.02
N HIS A 292 7.70 9.51 -1.21
CA HIS A 292 8.73 10.50 -1.56
C HIS A 292 9.81 10.60 -0.47
N ILE A 293 9.42 10.68 0.81
CA ILE A 293 10.36 10.67 1.93
C ILE A 293 11.19 9.40 1.95
N LEU A 294 10.57 8.23 1.84
CA LEU A 294 11.29 6.96 1.82
C LEU A 294 12.25 6.83 0.63
N HIS A 295 11.86 7.37 -0.53
CA HIS A 295 12.70 7.35 -1.72
C HIS A 295 14.00 8.15 -1.55
N PHE A 296 13.94 9.37 -1.01
CA PHE A 296 15.08 10.26 -0.85
C PHE A 296 15.85 10.01 0.45
N PHE A 297 15.19 9.49 1.47
CA PHE A 297 15.75 9.28 2.81
C PHE A 297 15.50 7.82 3.29
N PRO A 298 16.06 6.81 2.60
CA PRO A 298 15.77 5.40 2.88
C PRO A 298 16.17 4.96 4.29
N HIS A 299 17.09 5.67 4.95
CA HIS A 299 17.53 5.40 6.31
C HIS A 299 16.41 5.48 7.36
N VAL A 300 15.28 6.14 7.02
CA VAL A 300 14.14 6.28 7.96
C VAL A 300 13.52 4.94 8.35
N LEU A 301 13.70 3.89 7.57
CA LEU A 301 13.25 2.55 7.94
C LEU A 301 14.04 1.95 9.12
N GLU A 302 15.26 2.43 9.34
CA GLU A 302 16.18 1.87 10.33
C GLU A 302 16.39 2.79 11.54
N ARG A 303 16.28 4.11 11.35
CA ARG A 303 16.55 5.11 12.36
C ARG A 303 15.68 6.35 12.21
N ASP A 304 15.72 7.23 13.20
CA ASP A 304 15.02 8.50 13.16
C ASP A 304 15.43 9.36 11.95
N PHE A 305 14.49 10.12 11.40
CA PHE A 305 14.75 11.04 10.30
C PHE A 305 15.75 12.13 10.72
N VAL A 306 15.61 12.65 11.95
CA VAL A 306 16.46 13.71 12.50
C VAL A 306 17.52 13.12 13.42
N ASP A 307 18.79 13.21 13.05
CA ASP A 307 19.91 12.61 13.79
C ASP A 307 20.01 13.04 15.26
N THR A 308 19.51 14.24 15.61
CA THR A 308 19.51 14.72 17.00
C THR A 308 18.72 13.82 17.94
N TYR A 309 17.68 13.13 17.43
CA TYR A 309 16.81 12.25 18.21
C TYR A 309 17.38 10.85 18.43
N LEU A 310 18.45 10.46 17.71
CA LEU A 310 19.14 9.19 17.93
C LEU A 310 19.70 9.03 19.36
N LYS A 311 19.79 10.12 20.11
CA LYS A 311 20.27 10.13 21.50
C LYS A 311 19.12 10.09 22.53
N LEU A 312 17.87 9.99 22.10
CA LEU A 312 16.76 9.83 23.02
C LEU A 312 16.87 8.50 23.76
N GLU A 313 16.82 8.59 25.09
CA GLU A 313 16.73 7.41 25.92
C GLU A 313 15.29 6.97 26.04
N TRP A 314 14.99 5.76 25.55
CA TRP A 314 13.69 5.14 25.62
C TRP A 314 13.66 4.15 26.78
N VAL A 315 12.58 4.14 27.56
CA VAL A 315 12.40 3.19 28.67
C VAL A 315 12.30 1.76 28.14
N ASN A 316 11.52 1.55 27.07
CA ASN A 316 11.34 0.27 26.40
C ASN A 316 10.93 -0.87 27.37
N ASP A 317 10.04 -0.58 28.31
CA ASP A 317 9.52 -1.59 29.22
C ASP A 317 8.79 -2.68 28.44
N ALA A 318 9.16 -3.95 28.71
CA ALA A 318 8.63 -5.09 27.96
C ALA A 318 7.20 -5.42 28.37
N ASP A 319 6.84 -5.23 29.63
CA ASP A 319 5.50 -5.53 30.16
C ASP A 319 4.50 -4.49 29.64
N ASP A 320 4.89 -3.21 29.62
CA ASP A 320 4.09 -2.12 29.05
C ASP A 320 3.87 -2.32 27.55
N LEU A 321 4.91 -2.71 26.80
CA LEU A 321 4.79 -3.03 25.39
C LEU A 321 3.86 -4.22 25.14
N GLN A 322 3.96 -5.27 25.98
CA GLN A 322 3.09 -6.43 25.85
C GLN A 322 1.64 -6.08 26.22
N ALA A 323 1.41 -5.32 27.27
CA ALA A 323 0.09 -4.82 27.65
C ALA A 323 -0.57 -4.01 26.50
N LEU A 324 0.21 -3.17 25.79
CA LEU A 324 -0.28 -2.48 24.61
C LEU A 324 -0.67 -3.47 23.50
N LYS A 325 0.22 -4.40 23.15
CA LYS A 325 -0.02 -5.41 22.10
C LYS A 325 -1.27 -6.23 22.37
N ASP A 326 -1.56 -6.54 23.63
CA ASP A 326 -2.71 -7.32 24.03
C ASP A 326 -4.00 -6.48 24.22
N GLY A 327 -3.91 -5.14 24.11
CA GLY A 327 -5.02 -4.22 24.35
C GLY A 327 -5.47 -4.28 25.81
N MET A 328 -4.53 -4.25 26.75
CA MET A 328 -4.71 -4.38 28.21
C MET A 328 -3.99 -3.27 28.99
N THR A 329 -3.88 -2.09 28.39
CA THR A 329 -3.22 -0.93 29.00
C THR A 329 -4.05 -0.28 30.11
N GLY A 330 -5.35 -0.59 30.18
CA GLY A 330 -6.30 0.09 31.07
C GLY A 330 -6.87 1.41 30.51
N TYR A 331 -6.46 1.81 29.31
CA TYR A 331 -7.03 2.95 28.58
C TYR A 331 -8.00 2.46 27.51
N PRO A 332 -9.33 2.56 27.70
CA PRO A 332 -10.31 1.89 26.85
C PRO A 332 -10.17 2.18 25.35
N VAL A 333 -9.86 3.41 24.96
CA VAL A 333 -9.70 3.79 23.54
C VAL A 333 -8.46 3.16 22.92
N VAL A 334 -7.37 3.01 23.67
CA VAL A 334 -6.13 2.35 23.22
C VAL A 334 -6.37 0.86 23.12
N ASP A 335 -6.96 0.27 24.16
CA ASP A 335 -7.24 -1.17 24.23
C ASP A 335 -8.21 -1.61 23.13
N ALA A 336 -9.28 -0.84 22.90
CA ALA A 336 -10.22 -1.10 21.80
C ALA A 336 -9.54 -1.04 20.43
N ALA A 337 -8.69 -0.04 20.19
CA ALA A 337 -7.95 0.10 18.94
C ALA A 337 -6.99 -1.07 18.68
N MET A 338 -6.27 -1.53 19.71
CA MET A 338 -5.35 -2.66 19.58
C MET A 338 -6.09 -3.99 19.40
N ARG A 339 -7.22 -4.19 20.07
CA ARG A 339 -8.09 -5.35 19.83
C ARG A 339 -8.69 -5.33 18.44
N GLN A 340 -9.12 -4.15 17.94
CA GLN A 340 -9.57 -4.00 16.56
C GLN A 340 -8.47 -4.40 15.57
N LEU A 341 -7.25 -3.90 15.75
CA LEU A 341 -6.11 -4.27 14.91
C LEU A 341 -5.91 -5.80 14.85
N LYS A 342 -5.93 -6.45 16.02
CA LYS A 342 -5.75 -7.91 16.14
C LYS A 342 -6.88 -8.71 15.47
N THR A 343 -8.12 -8.20 15.54
CA THR A 343 -9.31 -8.92 15.07
C THR A 343 -9.56 -8.74 13.58
N ILE A 344 -9.42 -7.52 13.06
CA ILE A 344 -9.78 -7.18 11.68
C ILE A 344 -8.61 -6.65 10.84
N GLY A 345 -7.38 -6.66 11.36
CA GLY A 345 -6.20 -6.25 10.59
C GLY A 345 -6.25 -4.80 10.05
N TRP A 346 -7.13 -3.97 10.60
CA TRP A 346 -7.30 -2.59 10.16
C TRP A 346 -7.75 -1.70 11.32
N MET A 347 -7.40 -0.42 11.24
CA MET A 347 -7.75 0.58 12.25
C MET A 347 -7.85 1.95 11.57
N PRO A 348 -8.81 2.82 11.94
CA PRO A 348 -8.92 4.16 11.38
C PRO A 348 -7.72 5.02 11.76
N ASN A 349 -7.39 6.01 10.91
CA ASN A 349 -6.21 6.85 11.11
C ASN A 349 -6.15 7.49 12.50
N ARG A 350 -7.27 7.98 13.02
CA ARG A 350 -7.31 8.60 14.38
C ARG A 350 -6.88 7.62 15.47
N ALA A 351 -7.34 6.36 15.40
CA ALA A 351 -6.94 5.32 16.34
C ALA A 351 -5.44 5.03 16.24
N ARG A 352 -4.88 4.92 15.02
CA ARG A 352 -3.42 4.75 14.83
C ARG A 352 -2.62 5.88 15.48
N MET A 353 -3.07 7.13 15.32
CA MET A 353 -2.41 8.30 15.93
C MET A 353 -2.47 8.26 17.46
N ILE A 354 -3.60 7.86 18.05
CA ILE A 354 -3.77 7.75 19.51
C ILE A 354 -2.84 6.67 20.06
N VAL A 355 -2.85 5.48 19.46
CA VAL A 355 -2.00 4.35 19.87
C VAL A 355 -0.52 4.70 19.75
N ALA A 356 -0.11 5.29 18.63
CA ALA A 356 1.28 5.65 18.40
C ALA A 356 1.79 6.73 19.36
N SER A 357 0.94 7.74 19.66
CA SER A 357 1.25 8.74 20.68
C SER A 357 1.34 8.10 22.06
N PHE A 358 0.43 7.21 22.42
CA PHE A 358 0.44 6.52 23.71
C PHE A 358 1.71 5.69 23.91
N LEU A 359 2.08 4.86 22.92
CA LEU A 359 3.32 4.08 22.98
C LEU A 359 4.54 4.97 23.20
N THR A 360 4.66 6.02 22.38
CA THR A 360 5.92 6.79 22.31
C THR A 360 6.02 7.89 23.37
N LYS A 361 4.91 8.44 23.85
CA LYS A 361 4.89 9.60 24.75
C LYS A 361 4.46 9.27 26.18
N ASP A 362 3.60 8.27 26.35
CA ASP A 362 3.12 7.88 27.68
C ASP A 362 3.91 6.67 28.20
N LEU A 363 4.16 5.64 27.38
CA LEU A 363 4.96 4.47 27.75
C LEU A 363 6.46 4.64 27.50
N LEU A 364 6.88 5.67 26.78
CA LEU A 364 8.28 5.92 26.39
C LEU A 364 8.96 4.69 25.74
N VAL A 365 8.20 3.97 24.92
CA VAL A 365 8.69 2.84 24.12
C VAL A 365 9.04 3.33 22.72
N HIS A 366 10.19 2.86 22.20
CA HIS A 366 10.67 3.26 20.88
C HIS A 366 9.66 2.93 19.78
N TRP A 367 9.39 3.87 18.90
CA TRP A 367 8.40 3.77 17.83
C TRP A 367 8.55 2.54 16.93
N LYS A 368 9.79 2.02 16.76
CA LYS A 368 10.08 0.88 15.89
C LYS A 368 9.36 -0.40 16.34
N TYR A 369 9.17 -0.61 17.64
CA TYR A 369 8.39 -1.74 18.15
C TYR A 369 6.92 -1.68 17.71
N GLY A 370 6.33 -0.49 17.73
CA GLY A 370 4.98 -0.27 17.23
C GLY A 370 4.87 -0.39 15.71
N ASP A 371 5.85 0.15 14.97
CA ASP A 371 5.95 0.03 13.51
C ASP A 371 5.95 -1.44 13.07
N ILE A 372 6.80 -2.26 13.68
CA ILE A 372 6.88 -3.70 13.40
C ILE A 372 5.55 -4.39 13.72
N HIS A 373 5.00 -4.14 14.92
CA HIS A 373 3.76 -4.76 15.34
C HIS A 373 2.57 -4.40 14.40
N PHE A 374 2.45 -3.14 14.00
CA PHE A 374 1.46 -2.72 13.02
C PHE A 374 1.67 -3.40 11.67
N MET A 375 2.89 -3.45 11.18
CA MET A 375 3.20 -4.13 9.92
C MET A 375 2.87 -5.63 9.95
N GLN A 376 2.95 -6.29 11.09
CA GLN A 376 2.57 -7.70 11.25
C GLN A 376 1.05 -7.92 11.23
N HIS A 377 0.25 -6.94 11.62
CA HIS A 377 -1.20 -7.10 11.76
C HIS A 377 -2.02 -6.39 10.68
N LEU A 378 -1.53 -5.25 10.14
CA LEU A 378 -2.28 -4.46 9.17
C LEU A 378 -2.32 -5.11 7.79
N ILE A 379 -3.53 -5.26 7.22
CA ILE A 379 -3.73 -5.67 5.83
C ILE A 379 -3.29 -4.59 4.83
N ASP A 380 -3.34 -3.32 5.24
CA ASP A 380 -2.90 -2.17 4.45
C ASP A 380 -1.46 -1.71 4.77
N GLY A 381 -0.71 -2.50 5.55
CA GLY A 381 0.64 -2.15 6.00
C GLY A 381 1.56 -1.76 4.85
N ASP A 382 1.94 -0.48 4.79
CA ASP A 382 2.88 0.07 3.82
C ASP A 382 4.12 0.61 4.54
N PRO A 383 5.34 0.20 4.17
CA PRO A 383 6.55 0.62 4.87
C PRO A 383 6.73 2.14 4.94
N ALA A 384 6.37 2.87 3.88
CA ALA A 384 6.53 4.32 3.85
C ALA A 384 5.52 5.01 4.77
N ALA A 385 4.23 4.69 4.61
CA ALA A 385 3.16 5.34 5.37
C ALA A 385 3.18 4.94 6.85
N ASN A 386 3.44 3.66 7.16
CA ASN A 386 3.48 3.17 8.54
C ASN A 386 4.67 3.77 9.31
N ASN A 387 5.87 3.68 8.74
CA ASN A 387 7.07 4.29 9.31
C ASN A 387 6.90 5.81 9.51
N GLY A 388 6.42 6.51 8.48
CA GLY A 388 6.18 7.96 8.55
C GLY A 388 5.17 8.33 9.63
N GLY A 389 4.08 7.57 9.78
CA GLY A 389 3.07 7.79 10.82
C GLY A 389 3.60 7.56 12.23
N TRP A 390 4.40 6.50 12.45
CA TRP A 390 5.02 6.20 13.73
C TRP A 390 6.03 7.26 14.15
N GLN A 391 6.94 7.65 13.24
CA GLN A 391 7.92 8.71 13.53
C GLN A 391 7.25 10.08 13.70
N TRP A 392 6.16 10.35 12.95
CA TRP A 392 5.37 11.57 13.16
C TRP A 392 4.81 11.65 14.57
N ALA A 393 4.23 10.58 15.10
CA ALA A 393 3.71 10.51 16.47
C ALA A 393 4.84 10.61 17.53
N ALA A 394 5.97 9.95 17.28
CA ALA A 394 7.15 10.00 18.13
C ALA A 394 7.78 11.41 18.18
N GLY A 395 7.57 12.24 17.17
CA GLY A 395 8.21 13.54 17.03
C GLY A 395 9.59 13.48 16.37
N THR A 396 9.96 12.38 15.75
CA THR A 396 11.29 12.13 15.16
C THR A 396 11.32 12.19 13.64
N CYS A 397 10.14 12.39 12.99
CA CYS A 397 9.98 12.47 11.56
C CYS A 397 10.35 13.84 10.97
N THR A 398 10.38 13.92 9.65
CA THR A 398 10.65 15.10 8.84
C THR A 398 9.66 16.26 9.05
N ASP A 399 8.36 15.96 9.24
CA ASP A 399 7.26 16.91 9.48
C ASP A 399 6.50 16.50 10.75
N ALA A 400 7.27 16.17 11.79
CA ALA A 400 6.72 15.65 13.02
C ALA A 400 5.88 16.68 13.76
N GLN A 401 4.86 16.20 14.48
CA GLN A 401 4.19 17.08 15.43
C GLN A 401 5.16 17.50 16.54
N PRO A 402 4.98 18.69 17.11
CA PRO A 402 5.83 19.17 18.20
C PRO A 402 5.90 18.16 19.36
N TYR A 403 7.09 18.00 19.94
CA TYR A 403 7.35 17.01 21.01
C TYR A 403 6.42 17.14 22.21
N PHE A 404 5.97 18.34 22.53
CA PHE A 404 5.05 18.64 23.65
C PHE A 404 3.58 18.33 23.32
N ARG A 405 3.24 17.97 22.09
CA ARG A 405 1.88 17.63 21.70
C ARG A 405 1.62 16.15 21.97
N ILE A 406 1.09 15.88 23.15
CA ILE A 406 0.73 14.54 23.62
C ILE A 406 -0.78 14.37 23.50
N PHE A 407 -1.23 13.26 22.94
CA PHE A 407 -2.64 12.93 22.87
C PHE A 407 -3.08 12.26 24.17
N ASN A 408 -3.74 13.02 25.05
CA ASN A 408 -4.33 12.43 26.25
C ASN A 408 -5.44 11.44 25.84
N PRO A 409 -5.32 10.11 26.12
CA PRO A 409 -6.26 9.10 25.64
C PRO A 409 -7.69 9.33 26.10
N VAL A 410 -7.88 9.79 27.34
CA VAL A 410 -9.20 10.09 27.92
C VAL A 410 -9.88 11.25 27.18
N SER A 411 -9.12 12.30 26.87
CA SER A 411 -9.64 13.44 26.12
C SER A 411 -9.97 13.07 24.67
N GLN A 412 -9.16 12.21 24.05
CA GLN A 412 -9.44 11.71 22.69
C GLN A 412 -10.70 10.84 22.66
N SER A 413 -10.87 9.94 23.63
CA SER A 413 -12.06 9.09 23.76
C SER A 413 -13.36 9.88 23.97
N LYS A 414 -13.29 11.06 24.60
CA LYS A 414 -14.47 11.93 24.79
C LYS A 414 -14.80 12.75 23.54
N LYS A 415 -13.82 12.98 22.68
CA LYS A 415 -13.94 13.83 21.51
C LYS A 415 -14.37 13.07 20.26
N PHE A 416 -13.92 11.85 20.11
CA PHE A 416 -14.09 11.02 18.93
C PHE A 416 -14.76 9.68 19.27
#